data_97a3a0759dd51cd47e30ffae4d159cfc
#
_entry.id   97a3a0759dd51cd47e30ffae4d159cfc
#
_cell.length_a   1.000
_cell.length_b   1.000
_cell.length_c   1.000
_cell.angle_alpha   90.00
_cell.angle_beta   90.00
_cell.angle_gamma   90.00
#
_symmetry.space_group_name_H-M   'P 1'
#
loop_
_entity.id
_entity.type
_entity.pdbx_description
1 polymer ?
#
loop_
_entity_poly.entity_id
_entity_poly.type
_entity_poly.pdbx_seq_one_letter_code
_entity_poly.pdbx_strand_id
1 'polypeptide(L)'
;MPALRDDIDPDGLLEYSVVFSDRSLNSMSAAFGDVMRDISRIMRNAYSAASVAVVPGGGTYGMEAIARQFVQKSRVMVIRNGWFSFRWSQIIEAGGLAESTTVLAAGQTADETDAPFAPQPLDDILAVSYTHLTLP
;
A
#
# COMPACT_ATOMS: atom_id res chain seq x y z
N MET A 1 -15.91 0.50 -36.80
CA MET A 1 -14.65 1.16 -36.43
C MET A 1 -13.69 1.00 -37.60
N PRO A 2 -12.87 1.98 -37.94
CA PRO A 2 -11.82 1.75 -38.90
C PRO A 2 -10.94 0.59 -38.39
N ALA A 3 -10.67 -0.37 -39.25
CA ALA A 3 -9.77 -1.48 -38.93
C ALA A 3 -8.39 -0.89 -38.63
N LEU A 4 -7.86 -1.17 -37.47
CA LEU A 4 -6.47 -0.88 -37.14
C LEU A 4 -5.56 -1.74 -38.06
N ARG A 5 -4.42 -1.21 -38.43
CA ARG A 5 -3.48 -1.92 -39.25
C ARG A 5 -2.82 -3.03 -38.41
N ASP A 6 -2.83 -4.26 -38.92
CA ASP A 6 -2.27 -5.42 -38.22
C ASP A 6 -0.75 -5.31 -37.98
N ASP A 7 -0.05 -4.51 -38.78
CA ASP A 7 1.39 -4.25 -38.64
C ASP A 7 1.70 -3.22 -37.53
N ILE A 8 0.69 -2.46 -37.08
CA ILE A 8 0.84 -1.45 -36.03
C ILE A 8 0.25 -1.96 -34.71
N ASP A 9 -0.80 -2.75 -34.81
CA ASP A 9 -1.54 -3.26 -33.64
C ASP A 9 -1.94 -4.72 -33.83
N PRO A 10 -0.96 -5.65 -33.80
CA PRO A 10 -1.22 -7.08 -34.00
C PRO A 10 -2.14 -7.69 -32.94
N ASP A 11 -2.20 -7.09 -31.76
CA ASP A 11 -3.04 -7.57 -30.65
C ASP A 11 -4.38 -6.83 -30.55
N GLY A 12 -4.63 -5.85 -31.43
CA GLY A 12 -5.80 -4.97 -31.40
C GLY A 12 -5.85 -4.09 -30.15
N LEU A 13 -6.06 -2.79 -30.33
CA LEU A 13 -6.15 -1.81 -29.23
C LEU A 13 -4.80 -1.43 -28.58
N LEU A 14 -3.70 -1.48 -29.31
CA LEU A 14 -2.49 -0.79 -28.88
C LEU A 14 -2.76 0.72 -28.80
N GLU A 15 -2.33 1.33 -27.72
CA GLU A 15 -2.61 2.73 -27.49
C GLU A 15 -1.65 3.63 -28.25
N TYR A 16 -2.21 4.55 -29.04
CA TYR A 16 -1.48 5.74 -29.45
C TYR A 16 -1.44 6.72 -28.28
N SER A 17 -0.55 6.48 -27.34
CA SER A 17 -0.27 7.46 -26.30
C SER A 17 0.42 8.68 -26.91
N VAL A 18 0.21 9.87 -26.30
CA VAL A 18 0.98 11.08 -26.58
C VAL A 18 2.49 10.90 -26.44
N VAL A 19 2.93 9.85 -25.78
CA VAL A 19 4.31 9.40 -25.75
C VAL A 19 4.41 8.18 -26.66
N PHE A 20 4.89 8.39 -27.89
CA PHE A 20 5.18 7.30 -28.82
C PHE A 20 6.19 6.34 -28.19
N SER A 21 5.71 5.24 -27.71
CA SER A 21 6.50 4.16 -27.16
C SER A 21 5.92 2.85 -27.68
N ASP A 22 6.73 2.02 -28.26
CA ASP A 22 6.42 0.64 -28.63
C ASP A 22 6.07 -0.25 -27.43
N ARG A 23 6.19 0.31 -26.22
CA ARG A 23 5.88 -0.35 -24.93
C ARG A 23 4.57 0.08 -24.32
N SER A 24 3.87 1.03 -24.91
CA SER A 24 2.55 1.45 -24.42
C SER A 24 1.51 0.39 -24.77
N LEU A 25 0.83 -0.13 -23.77
CA LEU A 25 -0.23 -1.10 -23.92
C LEU A 25 -1.57 -0.48 -23.52
N ASN A 26 -2.59 -0.63 -24.37
CA ASN A 26 -3.95 -0.28 -24.00
C ASN A 26 -4.45 -1.25 -22.92
N SER A 27 -5.10 -0.71 -21.88
CA SER A 27 -5.67 -1.52 -20.79
C SER A 27 -6.70 -2.58 -21.24
N MET A 28 -7.27 -2.41 -22.44
CA MET A 28 -8.23 -3.34 -23.04
C MET A 28 -7.57 -4.36 -23.96
N SER A 29 -6.26 -4.27 -24.22
CA SER A 29 -5.56 -5.20 -25.11
C SER A 29 -5.34 -6.56 -24.48
N ALA A 30 -5.24 -7.60 -25.30
CA ALA A 30 -4.89 -8.94 -24.84
C ALA A 30 -3.51 -8.96 -24.16
N ALA A 31 -2.53 -8.28 -24.75
CA ALA A 31 -1.18 -8.17 -24.20
C ALA A 31 -1.16 -7.55 -22.79
N PHE A 32 -1.93 -6.48 -22.55
CA PHE A 32 -2.06 -5.91 -21.21
C PHE A 32 -2.73 -6.90 -20.23
N GLY A 33 -3.74 -7.64 -20.68
CA GLY A 33 -4.38 -8.69 -19.90
C GLY A 33 -3.40 -9.80 -19.49
N ASP A 34 -2.47 -10.19 -20.37
CA ASP A 34 -1.41 -11.16 -20.07
C ASP A 34 -0.45 -10.62 -19.03
N VAL A 35 -0.01 -9.36 -19.14
CA VAL A 35 0.85 -8.70 -18.15
C VAL A 35 0.19 -8.71 -16.78
N MET A 36 -1.11 -8.37 -16.68
CA MET A 36 -1.83 -8.33 -15.41
C MET A 36 -1.99 -9.73 -14.79
N ARG A 37 -2.22 -10.76 -15.61
CA ARG A 37 -2.26 -12.16 -15.15
C ARG A 37 -0.91 -12.61 -14.61
N ASP A 38 0.18 -12.25 -15.30
CA ASP A 38 1.53 -12.59 -14.86
C ASP A 38 1.91 -11.88 -13.56
N ILE A 39 1.62 -10.59 -13.42
CA ILE A 39 1.81 -9.86 -12.16
C ILE A 39 1.07 -10.59 -11.03
N SER A 40 -0.20 -10.90 -11.21
CA SER A 40 -1.00 -11.60 -10.20
C SER A 40 -0.38 -12.96 -9.83
N ARG A 41 0.00 -13.75 -10.81
CA ARG A 41 0.63 -15.07 -10.60
C ARG A 41 1.95 -14.96 -9.84
N ILE A 42 2.85 -14.06 -10.28
CA ILE A 42 4.18 -13.87 -9.68
C ILE A 42 4.04 -13.41 -8.22
N MET A 43 3.22 -12.39 -7.99
CA MET A 43 3.03 -11.83 -6.65
C MET A 43 2.36 -12.82 -5.68
N ARG A 44 1.36 -13.56 -6.16
CA ARG A 44 0.73 -14.61 -5.35
C ARG A 44 1.74 -15.68 -4.93
N ASN A 45 2.61 -16.09 -5.85
CA ASN A 45 3.64 -17.09 -5.54
C ASN A 45 4.68 -16.52 -4.55
N ALA A 46 5.17 -15.29 -4.78
CA ALA A 46 6.19 -14.67 -3.95
C ALA A 46 5.73 -14.44 -2.50
N TYR A 47 4.46 -14.10 -2.31
CA TYR A 47 3.89 -13.79 -0.99
C TYR A 47 2.99 -14.89 -0.43
N SER A 48 2.86 -16.04 -1.08
CA SER A 48 1.91 -17.09 -0.71
C SER A 48 0.48 -16.55 -0.51
N ALA A 49 0.08 -15.58 -1.33
CA ALA A 49 -1.18 -14.87 -1.20
C ALA A 49 -2.32 -15.56 -1.96
N ALA A 50 -3.52 -15.50 -1.42
CA ALA A 50 -4.72 -15.99 -2.10
C ALA A 50 -5.09 -15.11 -3.30
N SER A 51 -4.90 -13.80 -3.19
CA SER A 51 -5.21 -12.82 -4.24
C SER A 51 -4.26 -11.63 -4.18
N VAL A 52 -4.22 -10.86 -5.27
CA VAL A 52 -3.45 -9.61 -5.38
C VAL A 52 -4.35 -8.55 -5.99
N ALA A 53 -4.38 -7.38 -5.36
CA ALA A 53 -5.01 -6.18 -5.91
C ALA A 53 -3.93 -5.20 -6.36
N VAL A 54 -4.02 -4.78 -7.62
CA VAL A 54 -3.15 -3.72 -8.17
C VAL A 54 -3.89 -2.40 -8.08
N VAL A 55 -3.34 -1.46 -7.28
CA VAL A 55 -3.92 -0.13 -7.07
C VAL A 55 -3.14 0.87 -7.89
N PRO A 56 -3.75 1.54 -8.87
CA PRO A 56 -3.11 2.59 -9.63
C PRO A 56 -2.70 3.76 -8.73
N GLY A 57 -1.43 4.16 -8.79
CA GLY A 57 -0.90 5.27 -8.00
C GLY A 57 0.35 4.93 -7.21
N GLY A 58 0.76 5.81 -6.33
CA GLY A 58 1.88 5.58 -5.43
C GLY A 58 1.50 4.67 -4.24
N GLY A 59 2.52 4.15 -3.51
CA GLY A 59 2.30 3.26 -2.37
C GLY A 59 1.36 3.83 -1.29
N THR A 60 1.25 5.16 -1.19
CA THR A 60 0.30 5.82 -0.27
C THR A 60 -1.16 5.48 -0.59
N TYR A 61 -1.52 5.34 -1.86
CA TYR A 61 -2.88 4.91 -2.23
C TYR A 61 -3.18 3.47 -1.75
N GLY A 62 -2.18 2.59 -1.83
CA GLY A 62 -2.31 1.24 -1.27
C GLY A 62 -2.50 1.26 0.25
N MET A 63 -1.74 2.10 0.95
CA MET A 63 -1.90 2.29 2.40
C MET A 63 -3.31 2.81 2.75
N GLU A 64 -3.79 3.82 2.02
CA GLU A 64 -5.12 4.38 2.25
C GLU A 64 -6.23 3.37 1.93
N ALA A 65 -6.09 2.59 0.86
CA ALA A 65 -7.05 1.54 0.52
C ALA A 65 -7.17 0.51 1.65
N ILE A 66 -6.04 0.06 2.23
CA ILE A 66 -6.02 -0.85 3.38
C ILE A 66 -6.65 -0.19 4.60
N ALA A 67 -6.28 1.06 4.92
CA ALA A 67 -6.84 1.75 6.07
C ALA A 67 -8.37 1.88 5.98
N ARG A 68 -8.90 2.29 4.82
CA ARG A 68 -10.34 2.42 4.59
C ARG A 68 -11.08 1.08 4.64
N GLN A 69 -10.41 0.00 4.26
CA GLN A 69 -11.02 -1.33 4.24
C GLN A 69 -11.05 -1.98 5.63
N PHE A 70 -9.98 -1.87 6.41
CA PHE A 70 -9.78 -2.71 7.59
C PHE A 70 -9.75 -1.94 8.92
N VAL A 71 -9.60 -0.60 8.89
CA VAL A 71 -9.43 0.20 10.11
C VAL A 71 -10.74 0.76 10.65
N GLN A 72 -11.80 0.77 9.84
CA GLN A 72 -13.07 1.40 10.22
C GLN A 72 -13.65 0.82 11.52
N LYS A 73 -13.93 1.72 12.46
CA LYS A 73 -14.52 1.39 13.78
C LYS A 73 -13.70 0.39 14.60
N SER A 74 -12.40 0.31 14.32
CA SER A 74 -11.48 -0.56 15.04
C SER A 74 -10.59 0.26 15.95
N ARG A 75 -10.09 -0.37 17.02
CA ARG A 75 -8.99 0.15 17.81
C ARG A 75 -7.68 -0.20 17.10
N VAL A 76 -6.84 0.78 16.86
CA VAL A 76 -5.63 0.63 16.04
C VAL A 76 -4.40 1.03 16.81
N MET A 77 -3.36 0.22 16.72
CA MET A 77 -2.02 0.56 17.20
C MET A 77 -1.09 0.81 16.01
N VAL A 78 -0.38 1.93 16.02
CA VAL A 78 0.62 2.28 15.02
C VAL A 78 1.99 2.32 15.67
N ILE A 79 2.87 1.39 15.29
CA ILE A 79 4.28 1.40 15.69
C ILE A 79 5.02 2.33 14.73
N ARG A 80 5.41 3.52 15.22
CA ARG A 80 5.91 4.62 14.39
C ARG A 80 7.41 4.79 14.50
N ASN A 81 8.15 4.02 13.67
CA ASN A 81 9.61 4.00 13.63
C ASN A 81 10.21 4.82 12.46
N GLY A 82 9.39 5.52 11.67
CA GLY A 82 9.87 6.29 10.53
C GLY A 82 8.74 6.94 9.74
N TRP A 83 9.10 7.53 8.58
CA TRP A 83 8.19 8.35 7.79
C TRP A 83 6.98 7.59 7.25
N PHE A 84 7.14 6.36 6.79
CA PHE A 84 6.00 5.58 6.28
C PHE A 84 5.05 5.15 7.39
N SER A 85 5.55 4.81 8.56
CA SER A 85 4.68 4.53 9.70
C SER A 85 3.99 5.78 10.25
N PHE A 86 4.63 6.96 10.15
CA PHE A 86 3.96 8.24 10.40
C PHE A 86 2.80 8.47 9.41
N ARG A 87 2.96 8.08 8.14
CA ARG A 87 1.91 8.19 7.13
C ARG A 87 0.65 7.39 7.49
N TRP A 88 0.80 6.24 8.14
CA TRP A 88 -0.35 5.48 8.63
C TRP A 88 -1.18 6.27 9.64
N SER A 89 -0.54 6.89 10.64
CA SER A 89 -1.27 7.76 11.59
C SER A 89 -1.97 8.91 10.89
N GLN A 90 -1.30 9.58 9.94
CA GLN A 90 -1.92 10.66 9.18
C GLN A 90 -3.17 10.22 8.41
N ILE A 91 -3.11 9.08 7.71
CA ILE A 91 -4.24 8.55 6.94
C ILE A 91 -5.42 8.23 7.87
N ILE A 92 -5.15 7.58 9.00
CA ILE A 92 -6.17 7.16 9.97
C ILE A 92 -6.82 8.37 10.62
N GLU A 93 -6.05 9.33 11.08
CA GLU A 93 -6.51 10.54 11.76
C GLU A 93 -7.26 11.47 10.79
N ALA A 94 -6.67 11.80 9.63
CA ALA A 94 -7.29 12.67 8.65
C ALA A 94 -8.60 12.10 8.08
N GLY A 95 -8.67 10.77 7.97
CA GLY A 95 -9.87 10.06 7.50
C GLY A 95 -10.92 9.81 8.59
N GLY A 96 -10.60 10.04 9.87
CA GLY A 96 -11.48 9.68 10.99
C GLY A 96 -11.86 8.19 10.96
N LEU A 97 -10.92 7.31 10.58
CA LEU A 97 -11.24 5.94 10.23
C LEU A 97 -11.38 5.03 11.45
N ALA A 98 -10.51 5.18 12.43
CA ALA A 98 -10.48 4.33 13.61
C ALA A 98 -11.44 4.84 14.71
N GLU A 99 -11.91 3.95 15.55
CA GLU A 99 -12.56 4.29 16.81
C GLU A 99 -11.57 4.95 17.77
N SER A 100 -10.38 4.38 17.87
CA SER A 100 -9.25 4.95 18.61
C SER A 100 -7.92 4.57 17.96
N THR A 101 -6.92 5.43 18.11
CA THR A 101 -5.57 5.19 17.60
C THR A 101 -4.55 5.38 18.71
N THR A 102 -3.78 4.35 18.99
CA THR A 102 -2.64 4.40 19.90
C THR A 102 -1.36 4.43 19.07
N VAL A 103 -0.54 5.46 19.23
CA VAL A 103 0.72 5.63 18.50
C VAL A 103 1.89 5.38 19.44
N LEU A 104 2.71 4.38 19.09
CA LEU A 104 3.97 4.07 19.76
C LEU A 104 5.12 4.59 18.88
N ALA A 105 5.61 5.79 19.18
CA ALA A 105 6.66 6.43 18.40
C ALA A 105 8.04 6.03 18.88
N ALA A 106 8.98 5.87 17.95
CA ALA A 106 10.40 5.80 18.28
C ALA A 106 10.82 7.08 19.03
N GLY A 107 11.65 6.91 20.04
CA GLY A 107 12.20 8.00 20.84
C GLY A 107 13.71 8.11 20.68
N GLN A 108 14.28 9.28 20.98
CA GLN A 108 15.71 9.42 21.09
C GLN A 108 16.25 8.60 22.27
N THR A 109 17.43 8.02 22.12
CA THR A 109 18.07 7.20 23.15
C THR A 109 18.73 8.01 24.26
N ALA A 110 18.91 9.32 24.04
CA ALA A 110 19.46 10.29 24.99
C ALA A 110 18.94 11.70 24.68
N ASP A 111 19.14 12.64 25.60
CA ASP A 111 18.71 14.04 25.46
C ASP A 111 19.60 14.88 24.53
N GLU A 112 20.59 14.28 23.89
CA GLU A 112 21.52 14.95 22.97
C GLU A 112 20.87 15.12 21.59
N THR A 113 21.13 16.24 20.95
CA THR A 113 20.48 16.62 19.68
C THR A 113 20.74 15.63 18.54
N ASP A 114 21.86 14.92 18.57
CA ASP A 114 22.31 13.94 17.60
C ASP A 114 22.13 12.49 18.07
N ALA A 115 21.44 12.28 19.21
CA ALA A 115 21.15 10.95 19.71
C ALA A 115 20.31 10.16 18.71
N PRO A 116 20.64 8.90 18.43
CA PRO A 116 19.88 8.07 17.53
C PRO A 116 18.48 7.77 18.07
N PHE A 117 17.54 7.55 17.16
CA PHE A 117 16.22 7.07 17.52
C PHE A 117 16.21 5.54 17.67
N ALA A 118 15.51 5.06 18.68
CA ALA A 118 15.22 3.65 18.87
C ALA A 118 13.71 3.39 18.87
N PRO A 119 13.25 2.23 18.38
CA PRO A 119 11.85 1.83 18.50
C PRO A 119 11.48 1.64 19.97
N GLN A 120 10.19 1.66 20.27
CA GLN A 120 9.68 1.31 21.60
C GLN A 120 10.09 -0.11 21.98
N PRO A 121 10.41 -0.37 23.27
CA PRO A 121 10.69 -1.70 23.76
C PRO A 121 9.56 -2.69 23.43
N LEU A 122 9.92 -3.93 23.16
CA LEU A 122 8.95 -4.96 22.80
C LEU A 122 7.90 -5.18 23.90
N ASP A 123 8.32 -5.12 25.15
CA ASP A 123 7.43 -5.31 26.30
C ASP A 123 6.36 -4.21 26.37
N ASP A 124 6.69 -2.97 26.04
CA ASP A 124 5.74 -1.86 25.97
C ASP A 124 4.75 -2.06 24.82
N ILE A 125 5.24 -2.53 23.67
CA ILE A 125 4.38 -2.85 22.52
C ILE A 125 3.40 -3.96 22.87
N LEU A 126 3.87 -5.01 23.53
CA LEU A 126 3.03 -6.14 23.96
C LEU A 126 2.01 -5.70 25.01
N ALA A 127 2.40 -4.90 26.01
CA ALA A 127 1.50 -4.38 27.01
C ALA A 127 0.37 -3.54 26.40
N VAL A 128 0.68 -2.64 25.47
CA VAL A 128 -0.32 -1.83 24.76
C VAL A 128 -1.22 -2.70 23.88
N SER A 129 -0.63 -3.67 23.16
CA SER A 129 -1.41 -4.59 22.35
C SER A 129 -2.44 -5.35 23.18
N TYR A 130 -2.05 -5.84 24.34
CA TYR A 130 -2.93 -6.58 25.23
C TYR A 130 -4.05 -5.69 25.83
N THR A 131 -3.68 -4.51 26.34
CA THR A 131 -4.63 -3.65 27.07
C THR A 131 -5.56 -2.84 26.16
N HIS A 132 -5.08 -2.40 25.00
CA HIS A 132 -5.83 -1.50 24.13
C HIS A 132 -6.47 -2.17 22.91
N LEU A 133 -6.02 -3.35 22.51
CA LEU A 133 -6.55 -4.05 21.34
C LEU A 133 -7.42 -5.26 21.69
N THR A 134 -7.11 -5.96 22.78
CA THR A 134 -7.78 -7.23 23.11
C THR A 134 -8.81 -7.13 24.25
N LEU A 135 -8.68 -6.16 25.12
CA LEU A 135 -9.65 -5.95 26.21
C LEU A 135 -10.79 -5.03 25.77
N PRO A 136 -12.04 -5.32 26.17
CA PRO A 136 -13.20 -4.48 25.90
C PRO A 136 -13.12 -3.14 26.62
#